data_71311c9f7aaa4c4e4f5b179fef6a6419
#
_entry.id   71311c9f7aaa4c4e4f5b179fef6a6419
#
_cell.length_a   1.000
_cell.length_b   1.000
_cell.length_c   1.000
_cell.angle_alpha   90.00
_cell.angle_beta   90.00
_cell.angle_gamma   90.00
#
_symmetry.space_group_name_H-M   'P 1'
#
loop_
_entity.id
_entity.type
_entity.pdbx_description
1 polymer ?
#
loop_
_entity_poly.entity_id
_entity_poly.type
_entity_poly.pdbx_seq_one_letter_code
_entity_poly.pdbx_strand_id
1 'polypeptide(L)'
;MKRFVSIMLVLCVFMTPVYASAQTTESEIMPRWAVMTNVTNRFYISGTGTATVTANYIASTDSLQSIRIETKIQKRLLLVLWNDVDGGQWTDSFTTKTGSFTHTLQLSKTGTYRAVFSVYAVGADGSVDDFELTKEYVYE
;
A
#
# COMPACT_ATOMS: atom_id res chain seq x y z
N MET A 1 -10.80 17.95 77.15
CA MET A 1 -11.07 17.04 76.00
C MET A 1 -10.83 17.84 74.71
N LYS A 2 -9.69 17.68 74.11
CA LYS A 2 -9.30 18.43 72.90
C LYS A 2 -9.43 17.48 71.72
N ARG A 3 -10.41 17.72 70.82
CA ARG A 3 -10.60 16.96 69.61
C ARG A 3 -9.71 17.57 68.53
N PHE A 4 -8.63 16.86 68.16
CA PHE A 4 -7.86 17.18 67.00
C PHE A 4 -8.56 16.64 65.75
N VAL A 5 -9.10 17.52 64.95
CA VAL A 5 -9.57 17.20 63.62
C VAL A 5 -8.35 17.24 62.68
N SER A 6 -7.90 16.08 62.31
CA SER A 6 -6.83 15.94 61.32
C SER A 6 -7.43 16.12 59.93
N ILE A 7 -7.17 17.24 59.30
CA ILE A 7 -7.52 17.51 57.92
C ILE A 7 -6.49 16.80 57.06
N MET A 8 -6.86 15.62 56.57
CA MET A 8 -6.07 14.88 55.58
C MET A 8 -6.31 15.53 54.23
N LEU A 9 -5.35 16.39 53.83
CA LEU A 9 -5.37 16.98 52.49
C LEU A 9 -4.98 15.90 51.49
N VAL A 10 -5.97 15.33 50.84
CA VAL A 10 -5.73 14.39 49.71
C VAL A 10 -5.32 15.20 48.51
N LEU A 11 -4.03 15.24 48.27
CA LEU A 11 -3.44 15.81 47.06
C LEU A 11 -3.66 14.83 45.90
N CYS A 12 -4.79 14.96 45.21
CA CYS A 12 -5.01 14.26 43.96
C CYS A 12 -4.11 14.85 42.89
N VAL A 13 -2.92 14.28 42.74
CA VAL A 13 -2.07 14.53 41.60
C VAL A 13 -2.75 13.91 40.39
N PHE A 14 -3.43 14.73 39.59
CA PHE A 14 -3.92 14.34 38.29
C PHE A 14 -2.70 14.11 37.39
N MET A 15 -2.22 12.87 37.35
CA MET A 15 -1.33 12.41 36.28
C MET A 15 -2.15 12.34 35.01
N THR A 16 -2.18 13.41 34.24
CA THR A 16 -2.61 13.34 32.85
C THR A 16 -1.62 12.45 32.10
N PRO A 17 -2.04 11.32 31.52
CA PRO A 17 -1.16 10.58 30.64
C PRO A 17 -0.91 11.45 29.41
N VAL A 18 0.32 11.97 29.30
CA VAL A 18 0.80 12.55 28.06
C VAL A 18 0.91 11.38 27.10
N TYR A 19 -0.11 11.20 26.26
CA TYR A 19 0.00 10.35 25.10
C TYR A 19 1.00 11.05 24.16
N ALA A 20 2.26 10.72 24.30
CA ALA A 20 3.25 10.98 23.27
C ALA A 20 2.77 10.17 22.06
N SER A 21 2.10 10.84 21.13
CA SER A 21 1.90 10.33 19.78
C SER A 21 3.29 10.19 19.20
N ALA A 22 3.89 9.01 19.36
CA ALA A 22 5.02 8.62 18.56
C ALA A 22 4.49 8.57 17.13
N GLN A 23 4.63 9.67 16.39
CA GLN A 23 4.67 9.59 14.96
C GLN A 23 5.87 8.71 14.64
N THR A 24 5.62 7.43 14.47
CA THR A 24 6.50 6.55 13.73
C THR A 24 6.55 7.16 12.34
N THR A 25 7.55 7.98 12.10
CA THR A 25 8.02 8.22 10.75
C THR A 25 8.53 6.84 10.34
N GLU A 26 7.65 6.06 9.73
CA GLU A 26 8.04 4.88 9.00
C GLU A 26 8.96 5.42 7.92
N SER A 27 10.27 5.39 8.20
CA SER A 27 11.28 5.55 7.18
C SER A 27 10.99 4.41 6.20
N GLU A 28 10.28 4.74 5.12
CA GLU A 28 10.17 3.84 3.98
C GLU A 28 11.61 3.53 3.59
N ILE A 29 12.10 2.38 4.05
CA ILE A 29 13.33 1.80 3.55
C ILE A 29 13.01 1.51 2.09
N MET A 30 13.36 2.47 1.23
CA MET A 30 13.25 2.23 -0.21
C MET A 30 14.09 1.00 -0.52
N PRO A 31 13.50 -0.09 -1.00
CA PRO A 31 14.27 -1.25 -1.42
C PRO A 31 15.33 -0.75 -2.40
N ARG A 32 16.58 -1.17 -2.20
CA ARG A 32 17.62 -0.92 -3.20
C ARG A 32 17.33 -1.85 -4.36
N TRP A 33 16.57 -1.34 -5.31
CA TRP A 33 16.30 -2.06 -6.54
C TRP A 33 17.57 -2.06 -7.42
N ALA A 34 17.87 -3.20 -8.00
CA ALA A 34 19.00 -3.37 -8.91
C ALA A 34 18.66 -2.92 -10.34
N VAL A 35 17.43 -3.14 -10.75
CA VAL A 35 16.93 -2.87 -12.11
C VAL A 35 16.04 -1.65 -12.16
N MET A 36 15.22 -1.43 -11.13
CA MET A 36 14.23 -0.37 -11.09
C MET A 36 14.77 0.87 -10.38
N THR A 37 14.40 2.07 -10.84
CA THR A 37 14.65 3.33 -10.13
C THR A 37 13.39 3.81 -9.41
N ASN A 38 12.24 3.65 -10.05
CA ASN A 38 10.97 4.13 -9.52
C ASN A 38 9.82 3.27 -10.04
N VAL A 39 8.87 2.98 -9.14
CA VAL A 39 7.56 2.43 -9.48
C VAL A 39 6.52 3.21 -8.71
N THR A 40 5.62 3.87 -9.41
CA THR A 40 4.48 4.54 -8.82
C THR A 40 3.22 3.80 -9.20
N ASN A 41 2.37 3.57 -8.23
CA ASN A 41 1.09 2.89 -8.42
C ASN A 41 -0.06 3.71 -7.84
N ARG A 42 -1.21 3.62 -8.49
CA ARG A 42 -2.44 4.24 -8.03
C ARG A 42 -3.59 3.25 -8.14
N PHE A 43 -4.44 3.27 -7.14
CA PHE A 43 -5.71 2.55 -7.14
C PHE A 43 -6.79 3.48 -6.60
N TYR A 44 -7.89 3.60 -7.30
CA TYR A 44 -9.08 4.32 -6.82
C TYR A 44 -10.36 3.71 -7.41
N ILE A 45 -11.48 3.96 -6.75
CA ILE A 45 -12.80 3.53 -7.21
C ILE A 45 -13.69 4.77 -7.29
N SER A 46 -14.32 4.96 -8.45
CA SER A 46 -15.26 6.08 -8.63
C SER A 46 -16.57 5.83 -7.86
N GLY A 47 -17.36 6.89 -7.64
CA GLY A 47 -18.69 6.76 -7.03
C GLY A 47 -19.67 5.88 -7.82
N THR A 48 -19.38 5.58 -9.09
CA THR A 48 -20.15 4.64 -9.93
C THR A 48 -19.61 3.22 -9.88
N GLY A 49 -18.60 2.94 -9.05
CA GLY A 49 -18.02 1.62 -8.87
C GLY A 49 -16.95 1.23 -9.89
N THR A 50 -16.47 2.17 -10.72
CA THR A 50 -15.38 1.86 -11.64
C THR A 50 -14.05 1.89 -10.87
N ALA A 51 -13.46 0.72 -10.65
CA ALA A 51 -12.11 0.58 -10.12
C ALA A 51 -11.09 0.86 -11.22
N THR A 52 -10.11 1.70 -10.93
CA THR A 52 -9.02 2.03 -11.84
C THR A 52 -7.69 1.75 -11.16
N VAL A 53 -6.85 0.98 -11.81
CA VAL A 53 -5.46 0.73 -11.43
C VAL A 53 -4.54 1.34 -12.46
N THR A 54 -3.51 2.05 -12.01
CA THR A 54 -2.49 2.64 -12.89
C THR A 54 -1.14 2.37 -12.26
N ALA A 55 -0.15 2.01 -13.06
CA ALA A 55 1.24 2.00 -12.65
C ALA A 55 2.11 2.66 -13.72
N ASN A 56 3.17 3.32 -13.23
CA ASN A 56 4.24 3.85 -14.04
C ASN A 56 5.55 3.35 -13.46
N TYR A 57 6.51 3.06 -14.32
CA TYR A 57 7.81 2.60 -13.89
C TYR A 57 8.95 3.28 -14.64
N ILE A 58 10.11 3.33 -14.00
CA ILE A 58 11.37 3.78 -14.55
C ILE A 58 12.43 2.76 -14.14
N ALA A 59 13.13 2.18 -15.12
CA ALA A 59 14.27 1.32 -14.88
C ALA A 59 15.56 2.14 -14.78
N SER A 60 16.48 1.69 -13.91
CA SER A 60 17.77 2.36 -13.66
C SER A 60 18.83 2.07 -14.69
N THR A 61 18.72 0.99 -15.44
CA THR A 61 19.76 0.46 -16.31
C THR A 61 19.46 0.68 -17.77
N ASP A 62 20.55 0.94 -18.56
CA ASP A 62 20.49 1.01 -20.02
C ASP A 62 20.27 -0.36 -20.65
N SER A 63 20.46 -1.42 -19.89
CA SER A 63 20.38 -2.81 -20.33
C SER A 63 19.24 -3.54 -19.64
N LEU A 64 18.03 -2.97 -19.63
CA LEU A 64 16.84 -3.67 -19.21
C LEU A 64 16.54 -4.82 -20.18
N GLN A 65 16.35 -6.03 -19.66
CA GLN A 65 15.88 -7.17 -20.45
C GLN A 65 14.36 -7.21 -20.52
N SER A 66 13.68 -7.18 -19.37
CA SER A 66 12.23 -7.22 -19.31
C SER A 66 11.69 -6.76 -17.96
N ILE A 67 10.47 -6.24 -17.97
CA ILE A 67 9.65 -6.02 -16.77
C ILE A 67 8.31 -6.68 -16.98
N ARG A 68 7.84 -7.44 -15.99
CA ARG A 68 6.51 -7.98 -15.92
C ARG A 68 5.83 -7.46 -14.65
N ILE A 69 4.64 -6.90 -14.82
CA ILE A 69 3.83 -6.43 -13.70
C ILE A 69 2.49 -7.19 -13.73
N GLU A 70 2.25 -7.96 -12.70
CA GLU A 70 0.97 -8.62 -12.48
C GLU A 70 0.15 -7.78 -11.51
N THR A 71 -1.07 -7.43 -11.91
CA THR A 71 -1.98 -6.63 -11.09
C THR A 71 -3.20 -7.44 -10.75
N LYS A 72 -3.61 -7.43 -9.47
CA LYS A 72 -4.82 -8.08 -8.98
C LYS A 72 -5.65 -7.10 -8.17
N ILE A 73 -6.98 -7.10 -8.39
CA ILE A 73 -7.92 -6.46 -7.49
C ILE A 73 -8.49 -7.52 -6.57
N GLN A 74 -8.46 -7.26 -5.27
CA GLN A 74 -8.99 -8.13 -4.24
C GLN A 74 -10.02 -7.40 -3.39
N LYS A 75 -11.04 -8.11 -2.94
CA LYS A 75 -12.05 -7.62 -2.00
C LYS A 75 -11.84 -8.23 -0.63
N ARG A 76 -11.93 -7.40 0.42
CA ARG A 76 -11.90 -7.88 1.81
C ARG A 76 -13.21 -8.60 2.13
N LEU A 77 -13.11 -9.84 2.59
CA LEU A 77 -14.25 -10.62 3.07
C LEU A 77 -14.42 -10.49 4.59
N LEU A 78 -13.31 -10.66 5.30
CA LEU A 78 -13.21 -10.53 6.75
C LEU A 78 -11.98 -9.68 7.09
N LEU A 79 -11.70 -9.44 8.35
CA LEU A 79 -10.61 -8.55 8.79
C LEU A 79 -9.27 -8.81 8.11
N VAL A 80 -8.96 -10.07 7.78
CA VAL A 80 -7.67 -10.48 7.22
C VAL A 80 -7.79 -11.29 5.92
N LEU A 81 -8.99 -11.62 5.48
CA LEU A 81 -9.21 -12.46 4.30
C LEU A 81 -9.53 -11.60 3.08
N TRP A 82 -8.81 -11.88 1.99
CA TRP A 82 -8.97 -11.23 0.71
C TRP A 82 -9.28 -12.25 -0.37
N ASN A 83 -10.25 -11.93 -1.22
CA ASN A 83 -10.59 -12.72 -2.40
C ASN A 83 -10.29 -11.92 -3.65
N ASP A 84 -9.77 -12.61 -4.65
CA ASP A 84 -9.61 -12.05 -5.98
C ASP A 84 -10.98 -11.70 -6.57
N VAL A 85 -11.04 -10.57 -7.26
CA VAL A 85 -12.25 -10.12 -7.96
C VAL A 85 -12.19 -10.64 -9.39
N ASP A 86 -13.26 -11.29 -9.82
CA ASP A 86 -13.35 -11.82 -11.18
C ASP A 86 -13.13 -10.72 -12.23
N GLY A 87 -12.26 -10.99 -13.21
CA GLY A 87 -11.87 -10.02 -14.23
C GLY A 87 -10.91 -8.93 -13.76
N GLY A 88 -10.52 -8.93 -12.48
CA GLY A 88 -9.60 -7.96 -11.89
C GLY A 88 -8.14 -8.42 -11.85
N GLN A 89 -7.69 -9.14 -12.88
CA GLN A 89 -6.32 -9.63 -12.99
C GLN A 89 -5.75 -9.31 -14.36
N TRP A 90 -4.56 -8.72 -14.39
CA TRP A 90 -3.86 -8.35 -15.63
C TRP A 90 -2.37 -8.64 -15.50
N THR A 91 -1.74 -8.89 -16.65
CA THR A 91 -0.29 -9.05 -16.77
C THR A 91 0.21 -8.15 -17.88
N ASP A 92 1.05 -7.20 -17.54
CA ASP A 92 1.70 -6.28 -18.47
C ASP A 92 3.17 -6.58 -18.53
N SER A 93 3.72 -6.65 -19.75
CA SER A 93 5.14 -6.93 -19.99
C SER A 93 5.75 -5.88 -20.90
N PHE A 94 6.96 -5.42 -20.53
CA PHE A 94 7.66 -4.34 -21.21
C PHE A 94 9.14 -4.67 -21.35
N THR A 95 9.76 -4.08 -22.39
CA THR A 95 11.21 -4.13 -22.63
C THR A 95 11.83 -2.73 -22.68
N THR A 96 11.02 -1.69 -22.44
CA THR A 96 11.43 -0.28 -22.45
C THR A 96 11.81 0.18 -21.05
N LYS A 97 12.73 1.14 -20.93
CA LYS A 97 13.16 1.71 -19.65
C LYS A 97 12.04 2.39 -18.87
N THR A 98 11.05 2.90 -19.54
CA THR A 98 9.89 3.55 -18.95
C THR A 98 8.63 3.01 -19.56
N GLY A 99 7.59 2.92 -18.75
CA GLY A 99 6.29 2.48 -19.23
C GLY A 99 5.19 2.82 -18.23
N SER A 100 3.99 2.69 -18.71
CA SER A 100 2.78 2.88 -17.92
C SER A 100 1.66 2.02 -18.46
N PHE A 101 0.73 1.67 -17.57
CA PHE A 101 -0.53 1.03 -17.96
C PHE A 101 -1.67 1.53 -17.07
N THR A 102 -2.87 1.37 -17.58
CA THR A 102 -4.11 1.63 -16.83
C THR A 102 -5.12 0.55 -17.19
N HIS A 103 -5.68 -0.08 -16.15
CA HIS A 103 -6.78 -1.02 -16.29
C HIS A 103 -7.98 -0.55 -15.49
N THR A 104 -9.18 -0.90 -15.96
CA THR A 104 -10.43 -0.58 -15.29
C THR A 104 -11.29 -1.82 -15.13
N LEU A 105 -12.05 -1.86 -14.03
CA LEU A 105 -13.00 -2.92 -13.75
C LEU A 105 -14.25 -2.33 -13.11
N GLN A 106 -15.43 -2.72 -13.61
CA GLN A 106 -16.69 -2.34 -12.97
C GLN A 106 -16.97 -3.24 -11.78
N LEU A 107 -17.05 -2.65 -10.59
CA LEU A 107 -17.42 -3.33 -9.36
C LEU A 107 -18.92 -3.24 -9.13
N SER A 108 -19.52 -4.32 -8.66
CA SER A 108 -20.97 -4.41 -8.40
C SER A 108 -21.33 -4.26 -6.91
N LYS A 109 -20.36 -4.24 -6.02
CA LYS A 109 -20.60 -4.23 -4.56
C LYS A 109 -19.66 -3.25 -3.87
N THR A 110 -20.18 -2.56 -2.87
CA THR A 110 -19.40 -1.73 -1.96
C THR A 110 -18.52 -2.59 -1.04
N GLY A 111 -17.54 -1.99 -0.41
CA GLY A 111 -16.63 -2.63 0.54
C GLY A 111 -15.19 -2.17 0.42
N THR A 112 -14.31 -2.80 1.17
CA THR A 112 -12.88 -2.53 1.11
C THR A 112 -12.23 -3.38 0.03
N TYR A 113 -11.48 -2.74 -0.84
CA TYR A 113 -10.75 -3.35 -1.94
C TYR A 113 -9.27 -3.01 -1.83
N ARG A 114 -8.43 -3.82 -2.43
CA ARG A 114 -7.02 -3.50 -2.65
C ARG A 114 -6.59 -3.89 -4.05
N ALA A 115 -5.64 -3.13 -4.59
CA ALA A 115 -4.87 -3.52 -5.75
C ALA A 115 -3.49 -4.00 -5.29
N VAL A 116 -3.09 -5.15 -5.78
CA VAL A 116 -1.78 -5.76 -5.53
C VAL A 116 -1.02 -5.74 -6.85
N PHE A 117 0.19 -5.17 -6.84
CA PHE A 117 1.08 -5.07 -7.99
C PHE A 117 2.33 -5.89 -7.72
N SER A 118 2.48 -7.02 -8.36
CA SER A 118 3.68 -7.87 -8.28
C SER A 118 4.59 -7.52 -9.44
N VAL A 119 5.76 -6.97 -9.15
CA VAL A 119 6.73 -6.47 -10.13
C VAL A 119 7.90 -7.43 -10.21
N TYR A 120 8.19 -7.91 -11.40
CA TYR A 120 9.36 -8.73 -11.70
C TYR A 120 10.16 -8.10 -12.84
N ALA A 121 11.34 -7.62 -12.54
CA ALA A 121 12.21 -6.93 -13.50
C ALA A 121 13.55 -7.64 -13.61
N VAL A 122 14.04 -7.79 -14.84
CA VAL A 122 15.30 -8.47 -15.16
C VAL A 122 16.20 -7.52 -15.94
N GLY A 123 17.41 -7.32 -15.45
CA GLY A 123 18.48 -6.61 -16.17
C GLY A 123 19.23 -7.55 -17.12
N ALA A 124 19.83 -7.01 -18.17
CA ALA A 124 20.64 -7.79 -19.12
C ALA A 124 21.92 -8.37 -18.48
N ASP A 125 22.34 -7.84 -17.34
CA ASP A 125 23.42 -8.36 -16.50
C ASP A 125 22.99 -9.53 -15.61
N GLY A 126 21.70 -9.92 -15.67
CA GLY A 126 21.11 -10.97 -14.84
C GLY A 126 20.64 -10.50 -13.47
N SER A 127 20.72 -9.21 -13.15
CA SER A 127 20.12 -8.66 -11.93
C SER A 127 18.60 -8.79 -11.98
N VAL A 128 17.98 -8.97 -10.81
CA VAL A 128 16.53 -9.19 -10.68
C VAL A 128 15.99 -8.34 -9.54
N ASP A 129 14.88 -7.66 -9.80
CA ASP A 129 14.01 -7.09 -8.77
C ASP A 129 12.69 -7.86 -8.75
N ASP A 130 12.29 -8.32 -7.58
CA ASP A 130 11.02 -9.02 -7.35
C ASP A 130 10.40 -8.47 -6.07
N PHE A 131 9.29 -7.76 -6.21
CA PHE A 131 8.62 -7.11 -5.08
C PHE A 131 7.14 -6.90 -5.34
N GLU A 132 6.40 -6.64 -4.26
CA GLU A 132 4.96 -6.40 -4.28
C GLU A 132 4.65 -5.02 -3.70
N LEU A 133 3.72 -4.31 -4.33
CA LEU A 133 3.14 -3.05 -3.85
C LEU A 133 1.64 -3.21 -3.69
N THR A 134 1.08 -2.68 -2.62
CA THR A 134 -0.36 -2.78 -2.34
C THR A 134 -0.96 -1.40 -2.09
N LYS A 135 -2.15 -1.16 -2.63
CA LYS A 135 -2.97 0.03 -2.35
C LYS A 135 -4.38 -0.38 -1.99
N GLU A 136 -4.89 0.14 -0.89
CA GLU A 136 -6.27 -0.12 -0.43
C GLU A 136 -7.18 1.07 -0.73
N TYR A 137 -8.47 0.78 -0.94
CA TYR A 137 -9.52 1.76 -1.15
C TYR A 137 -10.84 1.27 -0.55
N VAL A 138 -11.59 2.17 0.10
CA VAL A 138 -12.95 1.88 0.59
C VAL A 138 -13.95 2.45 -0.42
N TYR A 139 -14.80 1.58 -0.96
CA TYR A 139 -15.91 1.93 -1.86
C TYR A 139 -17.21 1.88 -1.06
N GLU A 140 -17.82 3.02 -0.84
CA GLU A 140 -19.07 3.23 -0.09
C GLU A 140 -20.28 3.46 -1.02
#